data_b068915d96cf4e9a6d67b56eed58ab0e
#
_entry.id   b068915d96cf4e9a6d67b56eed58ab0e
#
_cell.length_a   1.000
_cell.length_b   1.000
_cell.length_c   1.000
_cell.angle_alpha   90.00
_cell.angle_beta   90.00
_cell.angle_gamma   90.00
#
_symmetry.space_group_name_H-M   'P 1'
#
loop_
_entity.id
_entity.type
_entity.pdbx_description
1 polymer ?
#
loop_
_entity_poly.entity_id
_entity_poly.type
_entity_poly.pdbx_seq_one_letter_code
_entity_poly.pdbx_strand_id
1 'polypeptide(L)'
;MLAPEPFFEPRGTPFSEFHRIKALGALGHHVDLVTYPIGRDVDLPNLRIFRGPRPPFVTRVPIGPSAVKVVLDVLMLVTIARRALAGGYDAIHSHEEMGLVGVWLAKLLGIPHLYDMHSSLPQQLSNFKFSGSSALRAIFDAVETQMVGKSDVVITICQELQDTVVAMGHGERALLIENVMGGDVEDPPTLTPAGIRARWDIAPEAPIVLYTGTFEAYQGLEMLIDAAARLATTHPAARVLIVGGDPAQVAAAQALAASRGATSVIFTGQQPAREIPAFVASAAVLASPRIRGTNTPLKIYSYLRSGTPIVATNLLTHTQVLSPAVARLTPPEAAPFAAAIAGLLDDPAAGLELAAAARALSDARYSREVYLARTAEACRRLAARGPAGRAAAGAVAR
;
A
#
# COMPACT_ATOMS: atom_id res chain seq x y z
N MET A 1 0.06 -10.59 16.16
CA MET A 1 -0.47 -9.99 14.92
C MET A 1 -1.00 -11.09 14.02
N LEU A 2 -2.16 -10.90 13.39
CA LEU A 2 -2.78 -11.86 12.47
C LEU A 2 -2.86 -11.21 11.08
N ALA A 3 -2.06 -11.70 10.12
CA ALA A 3 -1.94 -11.12 8.80
C ALA A 3 -2.15 -12.19 7.72
N PRO A 4 -3.34 -12.26 7.06
CA PRO A 4 -3.68 -13.25 6.05
C PRO A 4 -3.05 -12.93 4.69
N GLU A 5 -1.73 -12.77 4.69
CA GLU A 5 -0.94 -12.33 3.56
C GLU A 5 0.37 -13.15 3.43
N PRO A 6 0.96 -13.23 2.24
CA PRO A 6 2.29 -13.82 2.06
C PRO A 6 3.37 -12.82 2.52
N PHE A 7 3.57 -12.72 3.81
CA PHE A 7 4.59 -11.86 4.39
C PHE A 7 6.01 -12.43 4.10
N PHE A 8 6.95 -11.75 3.61
CA PHE A 8 7.10 -10.41 3.10
C PHE A 8 7.30 -10.48 1.57
N GLU A 9 6.20 -10.45 0.80
CA GLU A 9 6.28 -10.34 -0.66
C GLU A 9 6.23 -8.85 -1.09
N PRO A 10 6.86 -8.47 -2.22
CA PRO A 10 6.93 -7.08 -2.67
C PRO A 10 5.59 -6.60 -3.26
N ARG A 11 4.59 -6.41 -2.41
CA ARG A 11 3.26 -5.88 -2.75
C ARG A 11 2.67 -5.09 -1.57
N GLY A 12 1.58 -4.35 -1.81
CA GLY A 12 1.00 -3.33 -0.93
C GLY A 12 0.88 -3.69 0.55
N THR A 13 -0.04 -4.59 0.91
CA THR A 13 -0.35 -4.93 2.31
C THR A 13 0.86 -5.48 3.08
N PRO A 14 1.65 -6.45 2.56
CA PRO A 14 2.86 -6.91 3.24
C PRO A 14 3.90 -5.82 3.54
N PHE A 15 4.01 -4.81 2.68
CA PHE A 15 4.87 -3.66 2.97
C PHE A 15 4.32 -2.80 4.10
N SER A 16 3.01 -2.54 4.11
CA SER A 16 2.37 -1.80 5.21
C SER A 16 2.54 -2.52 6.55
N GLU A 17 2.35 -3.84 6.57
CA GLU A 17 2.57 -4.69 7.75
C GLU A 17 4.01 -4.61 8.26
N PHE A 18 4.97 -4.70 7.36
CA PHE A 18 6.39 -4.58 7.70
C PHE A 18 6.71 -3.23 8.37
N HIS A 19 6.25 -2.12 7.79
CA HIS A 19 6.45 -0.79 8.39
C HIS A 19 5.75 -0.65 9.75
N ARG A 20 4.56 -1.26 9.90
CA ARG A 20 3.84 -1.30 11.17
C ARG A 20 4.64 -2.06 12.23
N ILE A 21 5.20 -3.22 11.90
CA ILE A 21 6.03 -4.02 12.79
C ILE A 21 7.30 -3.26 13.19
N LYS A 22 7.96 -2.58 12.24
CA LYS A 22 9.12 -1.72 12.55
C LYS A 22 8.75 -0.56 13.49
N ALA A 23 7.61 0.07 13.28
CA ALA A 23 7.12 1.14 14.16
C ALA A 23 6.81 0.62 15.57
N LEU A 24 6.16 -0.54 15.68
CA LEU A 24 5.91 -1.19 16.97
C LEU A 24 7.21 -1.53 17.70
N GLY A 25 8.23 -2.04 16.98
CA GLY A 25 9.55 -2.31 17.53
C GLY A 25 10.25 -1.05 18.04
N ALA A 26 10.18 0.06 17.27
CA ALA A 26 10.73 1.35 17.69
C ALA A 26 10.04 1.92 18.94
N LEU A 27 8.79 1.50 19.21
CA LEU A 27 8.02 1.85 20.41
C LEU A 27 8.21 0.84 21.56
N GLY A 28 9.08 -0.17 21.41
CA GLY A 28 9.39 -1.16 22.43
C GLY A 28 8.44 -2.37 22.48
N HIS A 29 7.58 -2.55 21.47
CA HIS A 29 6.65 -3.68 21.40
C HIS A 29 7.25 -4.86 20.65
N HIS A 30 6.97 -6.09 21.14
CA HIS A 30 7.28 -7.33 20.44
C HIS A 30 6.07 -7.87 19.68
N VAL A 31 6.30 -8.45 18.52
CA VAL A 31 5.26 -8.95 17.63
C VAL A 31 5.48 -10.43 17.32
N ASP A 32 4.51 -11.25 17.68
CA ASP A 32 4.36 -12.59 17.11
C ASP A 32 3.41 -12.47 15.92
N LEU A 33 3.96 -12.63 14.71
CA LEU A 33 3.22 -12.55 13.48
C LEU A 33 2.77 -13.94 13.04
N VAL A 34 1.47 -14.17 12.98
CA VAL A 34 0.89 -15.35 12.32
C VAL A 34 0.47 -14.96 10.92
N THR A 35 0.98 -15.69 9.92
CA THR A 35 0.82 -15.34 8.50
C THR A 35 0.75 -16.59 7.62
N TYR A 36 0.49 -16.42 6.32
CA TYR A 36 0.46 -17.51 5.35
C TYR A 36 1.80 -18.25 5.22
N PRO A 37 1.78 -19.52 4.72
CA PRO A 37 2.98 -20.37 4.62
C PRO A 37 3.95 -19.95 3.52
N ILE A 38 3.56 -18.98 2.69
CA ILE A 38 4.34 -18.46 1.56
C ILE A 38 4.80 -17.04 1.91
N GLY A 39 5.96 -16.66 1.43
CA GLY A 39 6.58 -15.35 1.67
C GLY A 39 8.03 -15.50 2.07
N ARG A 40 8.65 -14.41 2.48
CA ARG A 40 10.06 -14.37 2.93
C ARG A 40 10.11 -14.02 4.40
N ASP A 41 11.12 -14.52 5.08
CA ASP A 41 11.40 -14.13 6.46
C ASP A 41 12.22 -12.83 6.47
N VAL A 42 11.99 -12.03 7.48
CA VAL A 42 12.69 -10.79 7.74
C VAL A 42 13.22 -10.86 9.17
N ASP A 43 14.47 -10.53 9.34
CA ASP A 43 15.11 -10.49 10.66
C ASP A 43 14.91 -9.10 11.28
N LEU A 44 14.02 -9.03 12.26
CA LEU A 44 13.79 -7.86 13.10
C LEU A 44 13.82 -8.29 14.57
N PRO A 45 14.55 -7.56 15.43
CA PRO A 45 14.76 -7.98 16.83
C PRO A 45 13.47 -8.09 17.66
N ASN A 46 12.39 -7.45 17.21
CA ASN A 46 11.07 -7.47 17.85
C ASN A 46 10.07 -8.41 17.20
N LEU A 47 10.46 -9.20 16.18
CA LEU A 47 9.54 -10.00 15.37
C LEU A 47 9.83 -11.49 15.48
N ARG A 48 8.79 -12.29 15.72
CA ARG A 48 8.80 -13.74 15.49
C ARG A 48 7.71 -14.10 14.50
N ILE A 49 8.05 -14.83 13.43
CA ILE A 49 7.14 -15.20 12.37
C ILE A 49 6.67 -16.65 12.58
N PHE A 50 5.35 -16.86 12.56
CA PHE A 50 4.70 -18.16 12.66
C PHE A 50 3.86 -18.38 11.41
N ARG A 51 4.31 -19.25 10.52
CA ARG A 51 3.61 -19.54 9.28
C ARG A 51 2.56 -20.62 9.49
N GLY A 52 1.41 -20.46 8.82
CA GLY A 52 0.37 -21.47 8.75
C GLY A 52 0.85 -22.75 8.03
N PRO A 53 0.12 -23.88 8.17
CA PRO A 53 0.40 -25.08 7.40
C PRO A 53 0.35 -24.85 5.89
N ARG A 54 1.29 -25.43 5.14
CA ARG A 54 1.40 -25.26 3.68
C ARG A 54 0.80 -26.46 2.94
N PRO A 55 -0.31 -26.27 2.21
CA PRO A 55 -0.79 -27.30 1.31
C PRO A 55 0.19 -27.51 0.14
N PRO A 56 0.46 -28.77 -0.29
CA PRO A 56 1.46 -29.06 -1.32
C PRO A 56 1.14 -28.44 -2.69
N PHE A 57 -0.14 -28.20 -2.98
CA PHE A 57 -0.60 -27.61 -4.24
C PHE A 57 -0.56 -26.08 -4.26
N VAL A 58 -0.25 -25.41 -3.13
CA VAL A 58 -0.19 -23.95 -3.07
C VAL A 58 1.25 -23.49 -3.26
N THR A 59 1.53 -22.89 -4.42
CA THR A 59 2.84 -22.36 -4.79
C THR A 59 2.89 -20.84 -4.74
N ARG A 60 1.74 -20.16 -4.92
CA ARG A 60 1.61 -18.68 -4.83
C ARG A 60 0.24 -18.30 -4.27
N VAL A 61 0.15 -17.09 -3.71
CA VAL A 61 -1.11 -16.50 -3.23
C VAL A 61 -1.57 -15.44 -4.22
N PRO A 62 -2.77 -15.58 -4.83
CA PRO A 62 -3.32 -14.57 -5.72
C PRO A 62 -3.58 -13.23 -5.03
N ILE A 63 -3.55 -12.14 -5.80
CA ILE A 63 -4.01 -10.83 -5.34
C ILE A 63 -5.54 -10.81 -5.36
N GLY A 64 -6.16 -10.30 -4.30
CA GLY A 64 -7.62 -10.25 -4.16
C GLY A 64 -8.24 -11.53 -3.62
N PRO A 65 -9.59 -11.58 -3.48
CA PRO A 65 -10.32 -12.73 -2.99
C PRO A 65 -10.11 -13.98 -3.86
N SER A 66 -9.88 -15.14 -3.25
CA SER A 66 -9.70 -16.40 -3.98
C SER A 66 -9.99 -17.61 -3.08
N ALA A 67 -10.38 -18.74 -3.69
CA ALA A 67 -10.59 -19.98 -2.95
C ALA A 67 -9.32 -20.49 -2.24
N VAL A 68 -8.14 -20.20 -2.81
CA VAL A 68 -6.85 -20.51 -2.17
C VAL A 68 -6.69 -19.76 -0.86
N LYS A 69 -7.05 -18.48 -0.81
CA LYS A 69 -7.00 -17.70 0.43
C LYS A 69 -7.91 -18.30 1.51
N VAL A 70 -9.15 -18.64 1.17
CA VAL A 70 -10.08 -19.27 2.12
C VAL A 70 -9.49 -20.53 2.75
N VAL A 71 -8.85 -21.38 1.95
CA VAL A 71 -8.17 -22.58 2.47
C VAL A 71 -7.01 -22.20 3.40
N LEU A 72 -6.21 -21.22 3.03
CA LEU A 72 -5.08 -20.75 3.84
C LEU A 72 -5.55 -20.09 5.14
N ASP A 73 -6.65 -19.35 5.12
CA ASP A 73 -7.28 -18.74 6.32
C ASP A 73 -7.70 -19.82 7.33
N VAL A 74 -8.39 -20.85 6.84
CA VAL A 74 -8.81 -21.97 7.71
C VAL A 74 -7.58 -22.70 8.31
N LEU A 75 -6.55 -22.94 7.51
CA LEU A 75 -5.32 -23.58 8.00
C LEU A 75 -4.55 -22.70 8.99
N MET A 76 -4.58 -21.39 8.78
CA MET A 76 -3.95 -20.42 9.68
C MET A 76 -4.56 -20.44 11.07
N LEU A 77 -5.85 -20.78 11.21
CA LEU A 77 -6.52 -20.93 12.51
C LEU A 77 -5.82 -21.94 13.43
N VAL A 78 -5.22 -23.00 12.88
CA VAL A 78 -4.45 -23.98 13.65
C VAL A 78 -3.24 -23.33 14.33
N THR A 79 -2.51 -22.49 13.60
CA THR A 79 -1.36 -21.76 14.14
C THR A 79 -1.80 -20.69 15.14
N ILE A 80 -2.89 -19.99 14.84
CA ILE A 80 -3.50 -19.00 15.75
C ILE A 80 -3.88 -19.67 17.08
N ALA A 81 -4.60 -20.79 17.05
CA ALA A 81 -5.01 -21.51 18.25
C ALA A 81 -3.80 -21.97 19.09
N ARG A 82 -2.77 -22.56 18.45
CA ARG A 82 -1.53 -22.95 19.14
C ARG A 82 -0.83 -21.78 19.82
N ARG A 83 -0.78 -20.62 19.16
CA ARG A 83 -0.16 -19.42 19.73
C ARG A 83 -1.03 -18.83 20.87
N ALA A 84 -2.35 -18.80 20.69
CA ALA A 84 -3.27 -18.36 21.74
C ALA A 84 -3.12 -19.19 23.03
N LEU A 85 -3.01 -20.52 22.87
CA LEU A 85 -2.80 -21.44 24.01
C LEU A 85 -1.43 -21.26 24.68
N ALA A 86 -0.41 -20.83 23.94
CA ALA A 86 0.90 -20.52 24.52
C ALA A 86 0.85 -19.29 25.44
N GLY A 87 -0.15 -18.40 25.25
CA GLY A 87 -0.42 -17.24 26.12
C GLY A 87 0.64 -16.13 26.07
N GLY A 88 0.50 -15.19 27.00
CA GLY A 88 1.49 -14.10 27.17
C GLY A 88 1.31 -12.93 26.22
N TYR A 89 0.11 -12.74 25.67
CA TYR A 89 -0.20 -11.60 24.77
C TYR A 89 -0.99 -10.53 25.52
N ASP A 90 -0.58 -9.27 25.30
CA ASP A 90 -1.26 -8.09 25.87
C ASP A 90 -2.38 -7.57 24.94
N ALA A 91 -2.31 -7.85 23.65
CA ALA A 91 -3.29 -7.41 22.65
C ALA A 91 -3.29 -8.31 21.42
N ILE A 92 -4.41 -8.32 20.68
CA ILE A 92 -4.50 -8.88 19.34
C ILE A 92 -4.52 -7.72 18.33
N HIS A 93 -3.68 -7.82 17.32
CA HIS A 93 -3.66 -6.93 16.17
C HIS A 93 -3.96 -7.75 14.92
N SER A 94 -5.03 -7.44 14.20
CA SER A 94 -5.45 -8.19 13.02
C SER A 94 -5.58 -7.32 11.78
N HIS A 95 -5.35 -7.92 10.62
CA HIS A 95 -5.45 -7.31 9.31
C HIS A 95 -6.54 -8.00 8.48
N GLU A 96 -7.16 -7.28 7.56
CA GLU A 96 -8.12 -7.76 6.57
C GLU A 96 -9.18 -8.71 7.19
N GLU A 97 -9.51 -9.82 6.54
CA GLU A 97 -10.51 -10.80 6.99
C GLU A 97 -10.22 -11.44 8.35
N MET A 98 -8.95 -11.46 8.79
CA MET A 98 -8.60 -11.94 10.13
C MET A 98 -9.07 -11.00 11.25
N GLY A 99 -9.62 -9.84 10.94
CA GLY A 99 -10.31 -8.96 11.87
C GLY A 99 -11.41 -9.67 12.65
N LEU A 100 -12.21 -10.51 11.98
CA LEU A 100 -13.26 -11.27 12.63
C LEU A 100 -12.72 -12.27 13.66
N VAL A 101 -11.69 -13.02 13.26
CA VAL A 101 -10.98 -13.97 14.15
C VAL A 101 -10.34 -13.23 15.33
N GLY A 102 -9.71 -12.09 15.04
CA GLY A 102 -9.06 -11.25 16.04
C GLY A 102 -10.02 -10.74 17.12
N VAL A 103 -11.19 -10.24 16.73
CA VAL A 103 -12.24 -9.82 17.67
C VAL A 103 -12.66 -10.93 18.62
N TRP A 104 -12.95 -12.12 18.09
CA TRP A 104 -13.40 -13.24 18.90
C TRP A 104 -12.29 -13.80 19.80
N LEU A 105 -11.06 -13.87 19.27
CA LEU A 105 -9.90 -14.33 20.03
C LEU A 105 -9.57 -13.35 21.17
N ALA A 106 -9.56 -12.05 20.91
CA ALA A 106 -9.33 -11.03 21.93
C ALA A 106 -10.37 -11.09 23.06
N LYS A 107 -11.66 -11.28 22.70
CA LYS A 107 -12.73 -11.48 23.67
C LYS A 107 -12.51 -12.74 24.51
N LEU A 108 -12.12 -13.86 23.88
CA LEU A 108 -11.84 -15.13 24.57
C LEU A 108 -10.69 -15.00 25.58
N LEU A 109 -9.63 -14.28 25.18
CA LEU A 109 -8.43 -14.07 26.00
C LEU A 109 -8.60 -12.92 27.02
N GLY A 110 -9.65 -12.12 26.94
CA GLY A 110 -9.89 -10.96 27.81
C GLY A 110 -8.93 -9.79 27.57
N ILE A 111 -8.30 -9.71 26.41
CA ILE A 111 -7.33 -8.66 26.01
C ILE A 111 -7.92 -7.77 24.91
N PRO A 112 -7.39 -6.54 24.71
CA PRO A 112 -7.91 -5.62 23.69
C PRO A 112 -7.56 -6.04 22.26
N HIS A 113 -8.39 -5.56 21.31
CA HIS A 113 -8.26 -5.83 19.89
C HIS A 113 -8.03 -4.55 19.09
N LEU A 114 -7.02 -4.56 18.21
CA LEU A 114 -6.77 -3.57 17.20
C LEU A 114 -7.03 -4.19 15.82
N TYR A 115 -7.86 -3.54 15.03
CA TYR A 115 -8.11 -3.88 13.62
C TYR A 115 -7.41 -2.89 12.70
N ASP A 116 -6.50 -3.36 11.85
CA ASP A 116 -5.80 -2.54 10.84
C ASP A 116 -6.50 -2.77 9.49
N MET A 117 -7.32 -1.79 9.09
CA MET A 117 -8.21 -1.86 7.93
C MET A 117 -7.48 -1.35 6.69
N HIS A 118 -7.01 -2.26 5.85
CA HIS A 118 -6.33 -1.94 4.58
C HIS A 118 -7.30 -1.78 3.40
N SER A 119 -8.50 -2.31 3.51
CA SER A 119 -9.55 -2.21 2.49
C SER A 119 -10.92 -2.50 3.11
N SER A 120 -11.98 -2.08 2.42
CA SER A 120 -13.32 -2.51 2.75
C SER A 120 -13.63 -3.85 2.10
N LEU A 121 -14.10 -4.83 2.85
CA LEU A 121 -14.48 -6.15 2.35
C LEU A 121 -15.56 -6.09 1.26
N PRO A 122 -16.65 -5.29 1.40
CA PRO A 122 -17.62 -5.10 0.34
C PRO A 122 -17.04 -4.47 -0.94
N GLN A 123 -16.10 -3.53 -0.81
CA GLN A 123 -15.41 -2.92 -1.95
C GLN A 123 -14.51 -3.92 -2.69
N GLN A 124 -13.84 -4.83 -1.96
CA GLN A 124 -13.03 -5.89 -2.59
C GLN A 124 -13.90 -6.77 -3.51
N LEU A 125 -15.10 -7.16 -3.09
CA LEU A 125 -16.02 -7.96 -3.92
C LEU A 125 -16.33 -7.27 -5.26
N SER A 126 -16.58 -5.97 -5.24
CA SER A 126 -16.90 -5.19 -6.43
C SER A 126 -15.69 -4.98 -7.33
N ASN A 127 -14.53 -4.70 -6.76
CA ASN A 127 -13.29 -4.42 -7.49
C ASN A 127 -12.76 -5.64 -8.26
N PHE A 128 -12.89 -6.84 -7.67
CA PHE A 128 -12.40 -8.07 -8.27
C PHE A 128 -13.47 -8.86 -9.04
N LYS A 129 -14.71 -8.32 -9.15
CA LYS A 129 -15.85 -8.98 -9.82
C LYS A 129 -16.07 -10.43 -9.32
N PHE A 130 -15.77 -10.68 -8.05
CA PHE A 130 -15.80 -12.02 -7.47
C PHE A 130 -17.22 -12.58 -7.42
N SER A 131 -18.21 -11.72 -7.14
CA SER A 131 -19.63 -12.08 -7.20
C SER A 131 -20.52 -10.85 -7.31
N GLY A 132 -21.57 -10.94 -8.13
CA GLY A 132 -22.68 -9.96 -8.18
C GLY A 132 -23.81 -10.26 -7.19
N SER A 133 -23.65 -11.25 -6.29
CA SER A 133 -24.69 -11.67 -5.34
C SER A 133 -24.91 -10.61 -4.25
N SER A 134 -26.12 -10.09 -4.15
CA SER A 134 -26.53 -9.17 -3.08
C SER A 134 -26.45 -9.81 -1.69
N ALA A 135 -26.73 -11.12 -1.60
CA ALA A 135 -26.64 -11.86 -0.35
C ALA A 135 -25.19 -11.96 0.15
N LEU A 136 -24.24 -12.24 -0.75
CA LEU A 136 -22.82 -12.28 -0.38
C LEU A 136 -22.32 -10.91 0.06
N ARG A 137 -22.73 -9.85 -0.64
CA ARG A 137 -22.42 -8.47 -0.24
C ARG A 137 -22.94 -8.16 1.16
N ALA A 138 -24.19 -8.51 1.47
CA ALA A 138 -24.78 -8.29 2.79
C ALA A 138 -24.05 -9.06 3.90
N ILE A 139 -23.53 -10.27 3.61
CA ILE A 139 -22.67 -11.02 4.55
C ILE A 139 -21.37 -10.27 4.83
N PHE A 140 -20.71 -9.76 3.79
CA PHE A 140 -19.46 -9.01 3.95
C PHE A 140 -19.67 -7.68 4.67
N ASP A 141 -20.77 -6.97 4.38
CA ASP A 141 -21.17 -5.77 5.12
C ASP A 141 -21.39 -6.07 6.62
N ALA A 142 -22.08 -7.18 6.94
CA ALA A 142 -22.29 -7.60 8.33
C ALA A 142 -21.00 -8.00 9.05
N VAL A 143 -20.09 -8.71 8.36
CA VAL A 143 -18.78 -9.09 8.88
C VAL A 143 -17.94 -7.85 9.17
N GLU A 144 -17.84 -6.92 8.22
CA GLU A 144 -17.09 -5.68 8.39
C GLU A 144 -17.65 -4.83 9.53
N THR A 145 -18.98 -4.69 9.61
CA THR A 145 -19.64 -3.97 10.70
C THR A 145 -19.31 -4.62 12.07
N GLN A 146 -19.26 -5.95 12.15
CA GLN A 146 -18.86 -6.62 13.38
C GLN A 146 -17.39 -6.40 13.73
N MET A 147 -16.48 -6.48 12.74
CA MET A 147 -15.07 -6.25 12.95
C MET A 147 -14.82 -4.84 13.48
N VAL A 148 -15.37 -3.83 12.79
CA VAL A 148 -15.24 -2.41 13.17
C VAL A 148 -15.90 -2.16 14.53
N GLY A 149 -17.15 -2.61 14.72
CA GLY A 149 -17.94 -2.31 15.92
C GLY A 149 -17.46 -3.01 17.20
N LYS A 150 -16.73 -4.12 17.09
CA LYS A 150 -16.22 -4.89 18.24
C LYS A 150 -14.73 -4.71 18.50
N SER A 151 -14.00 -4.04 17.61
CA SER A 151 -12.61 -3.69 17.85
C SER A 151 -12.50 -2.51 18.83
N ASP A 152 -11.48 -2.49 19.66
CA ASP A 152 -11.23 -1.40 20.61
C ASP A 152 -10.59 -0.19 19.89
N VAL A 153 -9.74 -0.47 18.90
CA VAL A 153 -9.11 0.52 18.01
C VAL A 153 -9.20 0.02 16.58
N VAL A 154 -9.52 0.93 15.65
CA VAL A 154 -9.51 0.67 14.21
C VAL A 154 -8.52 1.61 13.55
N ILE A 155 -7.45 1.09 12.96
CA ILE A 155 -6.56 1.86 12.11
C ILE A 155 -7.11 1.82 10.69
N THR A 156 -7.16 2.97 10.03
CA THR A 156 -7.50 3.12 8.63
C THR A 156 -6.31 3.71 7.87
N ILE A 157 -6.05 3.23 6.65
CA ILE A 157 -4.86 3.63 5.87
C ILE A 157 -5.12 4.77 4.88
N CYS A 158 -6.36 5.22 4.76
CA CYS A 158 -6.73 6.35 3.91
C CYS A 158 -8.03 7.00 4.39
N GLN A 159 -8.31 8.23 3.93
CA GLN A 159 -9.47 9.00 4.35
C GLN A 159 -10.79 8.31 4.02
N GLU A 160 -10.91 7.67 2.87
CA GLU A 160 -12.13 6.93 2.47
C GLU A 160 -12.51 5.83 3.47
N LEU A 161 -11.53 5.07 3.95
CA LEU A 161 -11.77 4.05 4.98
C LEU A 161 -12.10 4.69 6.32
N GLN A 162 -11.47 5.82 6.66
CA GLN A 162 -11.81 6.59 7.85
C GLN A 162 -13.28 7.03 7.83
N ASP A 163 -13.70 7.59 6.70
CA ASP A 163 -15.07 8.06 6.50
C ASP A 163 -16.07 6.89 6.55
N THR A 164 -15.69 5.73 6.00
CA THR A 164 -16.47 4.48 6.11
C THR A 164 -16.70 4.08 7.57
N VAL A 165 -15.65 4.07 8.40
CA VAL A 165 -15.76 3.73 9.83
C VAL A 165 -16.59 4.77 10.60
N VAL A 166 -16.46 6.06 10.26
CA VAL A 166 -17.29 7.14 10.82
C VAL A 166 -18.75 6.97 10.44
N ALA A 167 -19.04 6.64 9.18
CA ALA A 167 -20.40 6.39 8.69
C ALA A 167 -21.08 5.18 9.36
N MET A 168 -20.28 4.18 9.80
CA MET A 168 -20.75 3.06 10.61
C MET A 168 -21.06 3.45 12.07
N GLY A 169 -20.83 4.71 12.49
CA GLY A 169 -21.02 5.19 13.86
C GLY A 169 -19.88 4.86 14.83
N HIS A 170 -18.69 4.50 14.33
CA HIS A 170 -17.54 4.09 15.15
C HIS A 170 -16.32 5.01 15.03
N GLY A 171 -16.54 6.29 14.69
CA GLY A 171 -15.47 7.26 14.48
C GLY A 171 -14.54 7.47 15.69
N GLU A 172 -15.05 7.28 16.92
CA GLU A 172 -14.26 7.38 18.15
C GLU A 172 -13.18 6.31 18.29
N ARG A 173 -13.34 5.17 17.60
CA ARG A 173 -12.37 4.06 17.56
C ARG A 173 -11.39 4.18 16.41
N ALA A 174 -11.74 4.97 15.41
CA ALA A 174 -10.96 5.12 14.20
C ALA A 174 -9.74 6.02 14.42
N LEU A 175 -8.63 5.62 13.81
CA LEU A 175 -7.41 6.40 13.77
C LEU A 175 -6.78 6.29 12.38
N LEU A 176 -6.76 7.39 11.65
CA LEU A 176 -6.12 7.45 10.35
C LEU A 176 -4.61 7.41 10.50
N ILE A 177 -4.00 6.32 10.04
CA ILE A 177 -2.55 6.14 9.98
C ILE A 177 -2.20 5.74 8.54
N GLU A 178 -1.99 6.75 7.72
CA GLU A 178 -1.63 6.58 6.32
C GLU A 178 -0.24 5.95 6.20
N ASN A 179 -0.06 5.18 5.14
CA ASN A 179 1.20 4.49 4.92
C ASN A 179 2.35 5.48 4.69
N VAL A 180 3.51 5.13 5.20
CA VAL A 180 4.76 5.84 4.94
C VAL A 180 5.64 4.94 4.09
N MET A 181 6.05 5.42 2.93
CA MET A 181 7.00 4.71 2.07
C MET A 181 8.30 5.50 1.96
N GLY A 182 9.40 4.77 2.08
CA GLY A 182 10.75 5.32 1.82
C GLY A 182 11.49 5.81 3.06
N GLY A 183 12.75 5.47 3.13
CA GLY A 183 13.70 5.79 4.20
C GLY A 183 14.20 4.59 4.99
N ASP A 184 13.52 3.45 4.90
CA ASP A 184 13.87 2.24 5.65
C ASP A 184 14.29 1.07 4.74
N VAL A 185 14.82 1.35 3.56
CA VAL A 185 15.54 0.32 2.80
C VAL A 185 16.87 0.17 3.48
N GLU A 186 17.06 -0.93 4.19
CA GLU A 186 18.27 -1.22 5.00
C GLU A 186 19.53 -1.23 4.15
N ASP A 187 19.41 -1.58 2.87
CA ASP A 187 20.49 -1.56 1.90
C ASP A 187 20.39 -0.35 0.97
N PRO A 188 21.45 0.44 0.81
CA PRO A 188 21.46 1.49 -0.19
C PRO A 188 21.27 0.91 -1.60
N PRO A 189 20.70 1.66 -2.54
CA PRO A 189 20.59 1.21 -3.92
C PRO A 189 21.99 0.92 -4.50
N THR A 190 22.10 -0.16 -5.24
CA THR A 190 23.33 -0.48 -5.99
C THR A 190 23.39 0.22 -7.33
N LEU A 191 22.22 0.60 -7.86
CA LEU A 191 22.09 1.41 -9.07
C LEU A 191 22.19 2.90 -8.76
N THR A 192 22.80 3.63 -9.67
CA THR A 192 22.79 5.09 -9.67
C THR A 192 21.92 5.60 -10.81
N PRO A 193 21.46 6.87 -10.82
CA PRO A 193 20.76 7.45 -11.98
C PRO A 193 21.52 7.29 -13.28
N ALA A 194 22.83 7.47 -13.28
CA ALA A 194 23.69 7.26 -14.47
C ALA A 194 23.76 5.78 -14.87
N GLY A 195 23.85 4.87 -13.90
CA GLY A 195 23.83 3.42 -14.12
C GLY A 195 22.50 2.93 -14.72
N ILE A 196 21.37 3.53 -14.30
CA ILE A 196 20.05 3.26 -14.89
C ILE A 196 20.05 3.71 -16.36
N ARG A 197 20.51 4.91 -16.67
CA ARG A 197 20.57 5.39 -18.06
C ARG A 197 21.44 4.49 -18.93
N ALA A 198 22.61 4.11 -18.45
CA ALA A 198 23.52 3.22 -19.19
C ALA A 198 22.90 1.82 -19.40
N ARG A 199 22.22 1.26 -18.40
CA ARG A 199 21.65 -0.09 -18.46
C ARG A 199 20.51 -0.21 -19.46
N TRP A 200 19.73 0.85 -19.66
CA TRP A 200 18.57 0.87 -20.54
C TRP A 200 18.76 1.76 -21.78
N ASP A 201 20.00 2.07 -22.13
CA ASP A 201 20.38 2.88 -23.32
C ASP A 201 19.59 4.19 -23.43
N ILE A 202 19.55 4.93 -22.32
CA ILE A 202 18.88 6.23 -22.22
C ILE A 202 19.95 7.32 -22.29
N ALA A 203 19.84 8.22 -23.26
CA ALA A 203 20.77 9.34 -23.42
C ALA A 203 20.84 10.18 -22.12
N PRO A 204 22.02 10.73 -21.75
CA PRO A 204 22.21 11.47 -20.51
C PRO A 204 21.22 12.63 -20.31
N GLU A 205 20.88 13.34 -21.38
CA GLU A 205 19.97 14.49 -21.39
C GLU A 205 18.49 14.13 -21.61
N ALA A 206 18.18 12.89 -22.00
CA ALA A 206 16.80 12.48 -22.26
C ALA A 206 15.96 12.52 -20.97
N PRO A 207 14.83 13.24 -20.92
CA PRO A 207 13.98 13.26 -19.77
C PRO A 207 13.29 11.91 -19.58
N ILE A 208 13.28 11.41 -18.33
CA ILE A 208 12.64 10.15 -17.96
C ILE A 208 11.31 10.45 -17.28
N VAL A 209 10.22 9.90 -17.83
CA VAL A 209 8.93 9.80 -17.18
C VAL A 209 8.85 8.42 -16.53
N LEU A 210 8.76 8.35 -15.20
CA LEU A 210 8.86 7.10 -14.47
C LEU A 210 7.49 6.64 -13.96
N TYR A 211 7.17 5.37 -14.20
CA TYR A 211 6.14 4.62 -13.51
C TYR A 211 6.78 3.48 -12.70
N THR A 212 6.37 3.31 -11.45
CA THR A 212 6.73 2.13 -10.64
C THR A 212 5.46 1.45 -10.11
N GLY A 213 5.37 0.13 -10.20
CA GLY A 213 4.23 -0.61 -9.63
C GLY A 213 3.89 -1.92 -10.34
N THR A 214 2.82 -2.56 -9.86
CA THR A 214 2.26 -3.77 -10.49
C THR A 214 1.54 -3.43 -11.79
N PHE A 215 1.32 -4.44 -12.65
CA PHE A 215 0.64 -4.29 -13.94
C PHE A 215 -0.83 -4.72 -13.87
N GLU A 216 -1.45 -4.55 -12.70
CA GLU A 216 -2.89 -4.77 -12.56
C GLU A 216 -3.68 -3.77 -13.41
N ALA A 217 -4.78 -4.21 -14.01
CA ALA A 217 -5.57 -3.41 -14.96
C ALA A 217 -5.98 -2.02 -14.41
N TYR A 218 -6.29 -1.94 -13.11
CA TYR A 218 -6.67 -0.68 -12.47
C TYR A 218 -5.52 0.33 -12.35
N GLN A 219 -4.28 -0.09 -12.54
CA GLN A 219 -3.11 0.80 -12.49
C GLN A 219 -2.99 1.71 -13.72
N GLY A 220 -3.75 1.45 -14.80
CA GLY A 220 -3.83 2.32 -15.97
C GLY A 220 -2.62 2.28 -16.88
N LEU A 221 -1.91 1.14 -16.93
CA LEU A 221 -0.72 1.00 -17.76
C LEU A 221 -1.01 1.21 -19.25
N GLU A 222 -2.15 0.72 -19.76
CA GLU A 222 -2.57 0.93 -21.15
C GLU A 222 -2.71 2.43 -21.46
N MET A 223 -3.37 3.18 -20.56
CA MET A 223 -3.49 4.64 -20.69
C MET A 223 -2.14 5.33 -20.71
N LEU A 224 -1.17 4.88 -19.88
CA LEU A 224 0.19 5.43 -19.90
C LEU A 224 0.93 5.13 -21.20
N ILE A 225 0.76 3.94 -21.77
CA ILE A 225 1.34 3.57 -23.08
C ILE A 225 0.75 4.46 -24.18
N ASP A 226 -0.58 4.67 -24.20
CA ASP A 226 -1.22 5.57 -25.16
C ASP A 226 -0.77 7.03 -24.95
N ALA A 227 -0.55 7.46 -23.71
CA ALA A 227 0.00 8.77 -23.40
C ALA A 227 1.46 8.89 -23.89
N ALA A 228 2.27 7.84 -23.75
CA ALA A 228 3.65 7.80 -24.23
C ALA A 228 3.74 7.92 -25.75
N ALA A 229 2.85 7.24 -26.49
CA ALA A 229 2.77 7.37 -27.95
C ALA A 229 2.48 8.82 -28.38
N ARG A 230 1.58 9.52 -27.67
CA ARG A 230 1.28 10.93 -27.90
C ARG A 230 2.45 11.84 -27.53
N LEU A 231 3.07 11.60 -26.39
CA LEU A 231 4.23 12.38 -25.92
C LEU A 231 5.39 12.31 -26.92
N ALA A 232 5.63 11.16 -27.54
CA ALA A 232 6.69 10.96 -28.52
C ALA A 232 6.57 11.90 -29.76
N THR A 233 5.38 12.39 -30.08
CA THR A 233 5.17 13.33 -31.19
C THR A 233 5.67 14.75 -30.86
N THR A 234 5.65 15.16 -29.62
CA THR A 234 6.08 16.50 -29.17
C THR A 234 7.44 16.47 -28.47
N HIS A 235 7.74 15.37 -27.78
CA HIS A 235 8.96 15.18 -27.00
C HIS A 235 9.68 13.87 -27.39
N PRO A 236 10.21 13.75 -28.60
CA PRO A 236 10.78 12.49 -29.12
C PRO A 236 12.01 12.01 -28.32
N ALA A 237 12.69 12.91 -27.60
CA ALA A 237 13.81 12.57 -26.74
C ALA A 237 13.34 11.93 -25.40
N ALA A 238 12.11 12.17 -24.96
CA ALA A 238 11.60 11.64 -23.69
C ALA A 238 11.50 10.11 -23.71
N ARG A 239 11.79 9.49 -22.57
CA ARG A 239 11.64 8.05 -22.36
C ARG A 239 10.65 7.79 -21.25
N VAL A 240 9.73 6.88 -21.47
CA VAL A 240 8.77 6.44 -20.44
C VAL A 240 9.27 5.13 -19.87
N LEU A 241 9.84 5.19 -18.68
CA LEU A 241 10.44 4.04 -17.99
C LEU A 241 9.41 3.38 -17.05
N ILE A 242 9.08 2.13 -17.32
CA ILE A 242 8.06 1.38 -16.60
C ILE A 242 8.72 0.26 -15.81
N VAL A 243 8.68 0.39 -14.49
CA VAL A 243 9.31 -0.53 -13.53
C VAL A 243 8.24 -1.39 -12.86
N GLY A 244 8.31 -2.70 -13.05
CA GLY A 244 7.39 -3.68 -12.49
C GLY A 244 6.93 -4.73 -13.50
N GLY A 245 5.93 -5.52 -13.11
CA GLY A 245 5.40 -6.60 -13.93
C GLY A 245 6.23 -7.89 -13.88
N ASP A 246 5.54 -9.02 -13.95
CA ASP A 246 6.17 -10.31 -14.19
C ASP A 246 6.54 -10.47 -15.69
N PRO A 247 7.33 -11.47 -16.06
CA PRO A 247 7.77 -11.65 -17.46
C PRO A 247 6.61 -11.72 -18.47
N ALA A 248 5.48 -12.36 -18.12
CA ALA A 248 4.33 -12.48 -19.00
C ALA A 248 3.60 -11.13 -19.16
N GLN A 249 3.43 -10.41 -18.06
CA GLN A 249 2.84 -9.07 -18.06
C GLN A 249 3.70 -8.09 -18.86
N VAL A 250 5.03 -8.16 -18.71
CA VAL A 250 5.97 -7.33 -19.48
C VAL A 250 5.86 -7.63 -20.96
N ALA A 251 5.87 -8.90 -21.37
CA ALA A 251 5.74 -9.27 -22.79
C ALA A 251 4.41 -8.78 -23.41
N ALA A 252 3.30 -8.91 -22.68
CA ALA A 252 2.01 -8.39 -23.13
C ALA A 252 2.01 -6.86 -23.26
N ALA A 253 2.62 -6.14 -22.31
CA ALA A 253 2.72 -4.69 -22.33
C ALA A 253 3.64 -4.18 -23.47
N GLN A 254 4.73 -4.89 -23.76
CA GLN A 254 5.62 -4.62 -24.90
C GLN A 254 4.89 -4.79 -26.23
N ALA A 255 4.11 -5.87 -26.39
CA ALA A 255 3.29 -6.08 -27.58
C ALA A 255 2.25 -4.97 -27.76
N LEU A 256 1.60 -4.54 -26.68
CA LEU A 256 0.68 -3.41 -26.71
C LEU A 256 1.37 -2.12 -27.10
N ALA A 257 2.52 -1.79 -26.49
CA ALA A 257 3.29 -0.59 -26.82
C ALA A 257 3.70 -0.56 -28.31
N ALA A 258 4.16 -1.70 -28.84
CA ALA A 258 4.49 -1.83 -30.26
C ALA A 258 3.26 -1.60 -31.15
N SER A 259 2.11 -2.17 -30.83
CA SER A 259 0.85 -2.00 -31.58
C SER A 259 0.33 -0.54 -31.57
N ARG A 260 0.68 0.23 -30.54
CA ARG A 260 0.31 1.66 -30.37
C ARG A 260 1.37 2.63 -30.91
N GLY A 261 2.49 2.13 -31.42
CA GLY A 261 3.62 2.96 -31.85
C GLY A 261 4.31 3.71 -30.70
N ALA A 262 4.19 3.23 -29.46
CA ALA A 262 4.80 3.84 -28.29
C ALA A 262 6.28 3.43 -28.14
N THR A 263 7.12 3.83 -29.08
CA THR A 263 8.54 3.44 -29.20
C THR A 263 9.44 4.03 -28.10
N SER A 264 8.97 5.06 -27.39
CA SER A 264 9.68 5.69 -26.28
C SER A 264 9.55 4.95 -24.95
N VAL A 265 8.73 3.87 -24.89
CA VAL A 265 8.47 3.10 -23.66
C VAL A 265 9.55 2.03 -23.45
N ILE A 266 10.09 2.01 -22.23
CA ILE A 266 11.10 1.05 -21.79
C ILE A 266 10.54 0.28 -20.60
N PHE A 267 10.51 -1.06 -20.68
CA PHE A 267 10.08 -1.94 -19.61
C PHE A 267 11.28 -2.59 -18.93
N THR A 268 11.41 -2.42 -17.63
CA THR A 268 12.53 -2.99 -16.87
C THR A 268 12.21 -4.36 -16.24
N GLY A 269 10.92 -4.73 -16.20
CA GLY A 269 10.45 -5.81 -15.35
C GLY A 269 10.51 -5.44 -13.87
N GLN A 270 10.24 -6.42 -13.02
CA GLN A 270 10.30 -6.25 -11.56
C GLN A 270 11.76 -6.00 -11.13
N GLN A 271 11.96 -4.96 -10.33
CA GLN A 271 13.25 -4.60 -9.75
C GLN A 271 13.22 -4.78 -8.22
N PRO A 272 14.36 -5.05 -7.57
CA PRO A 272 14.46 -5.08 -6.12
C PRO A 272 13.97 -3.77 -5.50
N ALA A 273 13.26 -3.85 -4.37
CA ALA A 273 12.70 -2.66 -3.70
C ALA A 273 13.76 -1.61 -3.36
N ARG A 274 14.98 -2.04 -2.99
CA ARG A 274 16.12 -1.16 -2.71
C ARG A 274 16.57 -0.30 -3.90
N GLU A 275 16.28 -0.73 -5.12
CA GLU A 275 16.67 0.02 -6.33
C GLU A 275 15.65 1.11 -6.71
N ILE A 276 14.41 1.04 -6.20
CA ILE A 276 13.35 1.99 -6.54
C ILE A 276 13.73 3.45 -6.27
N PRO A 277 14.42 3.80 -5.16
CA PRO A 277 14.89 5.17 -4.94
C PRO A 277 15.82 5.71 -6.05
N ALA A 278 16.68 4.85 -6.62
CA ALA A 278 17.56 5.26 -7.73
C ALA A 278 16.77 5.52 -9.03
N PHE A 279 15.74 4.71 -9.31
CA PHE A 279 14.83 4.98 -10.42
C PHE A 279 14.09 6.31 -10.23
N VAL A 280 13.56 6.55 -9.04
CA VAL A 280 12.87 7.80 -8.71
C VAL A 280 13.81 9.01 -8.88
N ALA A 281 15.04 8.90 -8.40
CA ALA A 281 16.06 9.95 -8.56
C ALA A 281 16.52 10.18 -10.00
N SER A 282 16.28 9.22 -10.92
CA SER A 282 16.61 9.38 -12.35
C SER A 282 15.50 10.10 -13.14
N ALA A 283 14.32 10.28 -12.56
CA ALA A 283 13.13 10.75 -13.26
C ALA A 283 13.04 12.28 -13.32
N ALA A 284 12.57 12.79 -14.45
CA ALA A 284 12.16 14.19 -14.62
C ALA A 284 10.68 14.38 -14.20
N VAL A 285 9.84 13.35 -14.41
CA VAL A 285 8.42 13.35 -14.03
C VAL A 285 8.03 11.96 -13.49
N LEU A 286 7.26 11.92 -12.42
CA LEU A 286 6.69 10.70 -11.85
C LEU A 286 5.23 10.54 -12.27
N ALA A 287 4.88 9.37 -12.80
CA ALA A 287 3.56 9.08 -13.34
C ALA A 287 2.76 8.12 -12.44
N SER A 288 1.52 8.47 -12.10
CA SER A 288 0.56 7.60 -11.45
C SER A 288 -0.75 7.57 -12.24
N PRO A 289 -0.84 6.73 -13.29
CA PRO A 289 -1.93 6.73 -14.28
C PRO A 289 -3.14 5.90 -13.85
N ARG A 290 -3.33 5.62 -12.57
CA ARG A 290 -4.38 4.75 -12.05
C ARG A 290 -5.77 5.17 -12.54
N ILE A 291 -6.58 4.20 -12.99
CA ILE A 291 -7.91 4.45 -13.57
C ILE A 291 -9.07 4.00 -12.67
N ARG A 292 -8.81 3.28 -11.58
CA ARG A 292 -9.81 2.81 -10.60
C ARG A 292 -9.17 2.61 -9.23
N GLY A 293 -10.04 2.48 -8.23
CA GLY A 293 -9.67 2.17 -6.84
C GLY A 293 -9.96 3.31 -5.89
N THR A 294 -10.00 3.00 -4.61
CA THR A 294 -10.32 3.92 -3.52
C THR A 294 -9.10 4.20 -2.64
N ASN A 295 -8.23 3.20 -2.43
CA ASN A 295 -7.04 3.35 -1.60
C ASN A 295 -5.94 4.15 -2.30
N THR A 296 -5.24 4.98 -1.57
CA THR A 296 -4.06 5.70 -2.07
C THR A 296 -2.95 4.72 -2.44
N PRO A 297 -2.39 4.79 -3.67
CA PRO A 297 -1.25 3.96 -4.05
C PRO A 297 -0.03 4.26 -3.18
N LEU A 298 0.63 3.24 -2.64
CA LEU A 298 1.79 3.40 -1.77
C LEU A 298 2.90 4.26 -2.39
N LYS A 299 3.11 4.16 -3.70
CA LYS A 299 4.12 4.96 -4.42
C LYS A 299 3.92 6.47 -4.26
N ILE A 300 2.70 6.95 -4.00
CA ILE A 300 2.42 8.38 -3.85
C ILE A 300 3.20 8.97 -2.68
N TYR A 301 3.33 8.25 -1.57
CA TYR A 301 4.08 8.72 -0.41
C TYR A 301 5.59 8.84 -0.70
N SER A 302 6.17 7.90 -1.46
CA SER A 302 7.57 8.00 -1.91
C SER A 302 7.76 9.09 -2.97
N TYR A 303 6.78 9.27 -3.86
CA TYR A 303 6.80 10.31 -4.88
C TYR A 303 6.75 11.71 -4.28
N LEU A 304 5.90 11.95 -3.27
CA LEU A 304 5.84 13.23 -2.55
C LEU A 304 7.19 13.65 -1.96
N ARG A 305 7.97 12.68 -1.45
CA ARG A 305 9.29 12.95 -0.82
C ARG A 305 10.42 13.13 -1.79
N SER A 306 10.25 12.71 -3.04
CA SER A 306 11.36 12.59 -4.00
C SER A 306 11.98 13.91 -4.45
N GLY A 307 11.21 15.00 -4.43
CA GLY A 307 11.62 16.26 -5.06
C GLY A 307 11.43 16.25 -6.57
N THR A 308 10.70 15.28 -7.13
CA THR A 308 10.37 15.16 -8.55
C THR A 308 8.88 15.43 -8.76
N PRO A 309 8.47 16.22 -9.78
CA PRO A 309 7.07 16.54 -10.01
C PRO A 309 6.24 15.31 -10.37
N ILE A 310 4.97 15.31 -9.93
CA ILE A 310 4.04 14.20 -10.07
C ILE A 310 2.94 14.57 -11.05
N VAL A 311 2.65 13.66 -12.00
CA VAL A 311 1.42 13.64 -12.79
C VAL A 311 0.57 12.44 -12.34
N ALA A 312 -0.66 12.68 -11.94
CA ALA A 312 -1.58 11.65 -11.48
C ALA A 312 -3.00 11.88 -12.02
N THR A 313 -3.82 10.85 -12.00
CA THR A 313 -5.22 10.99 -12.38
C THR A 313 -6.02 11.66 -11.27
N ASN A 314 -6.99 12.49 -11.64
CA ASN A 314 -7.90 13.19 -10.74
C ASN A 314 -9.03 12.23 -10.29
N LEU A 315 -8.66 11.22 -9.53
CA LEU A 315 -9.57 10.22 -8.96
C LEU A 315 -9.39 10.18 -7.44
N LEU A 316 -10.42 9.74 -6.72
CA LEU A 316 -10.42 9.64 -5.26
C LEU A 316 -9.15 8.97 -4.72
N THR A 317 -8.69 7.91 -5.38
CA THR A 317 -7.46 7.18 -5.02
C THR A 317 -6.22 8.08 -4.92
N HIS A 318 -6.18 9.22 -5.63
CA HIS A 318 -5.08 10.19 -5.57
C HIS A 318 -5.47 11.45 -4.77
N THR A 319 -6.70 11.94 -4.93
CA THR A 319 -7.14 13.24 -4.37
C THR A 319 -7.32 13.22 -2.85
N GLN A 320 -7.30 12.06 -2.22
CA GLN A 320 -7.19 11.95 -0.75
C GLN A 320 -5.86 12.51 -0.22
N VAL A 321 -4.81 12.52 -1.05
CA VAL A 321 -3.45 12.92 -0.66
C VAL A 321 -2.92 14.04 -1.56
N LEU A 322 -3.20 13.97 -2.87
CA LEU A 322 -2.72 14.94 -3.84
C LEU A 322 -3.76 16.03 -4.11
N SER A 323 -3.28 17.25 -4.32
CA SER A 323 -4.04 18.38 -4.79
C SER A 323 -3.32 19.09 -5.92
N PRO A 324 -3.97 20.01 -6.66
CA PRO A 324 -3.30 20.82 -7.68
C PRO A 324 -2.11 21.65 -7.18
N ALA A 325 -1.99 21.87 -5.87
CA ALA A 325 -0.85 22.55 -5.26
C ALA A 325 0.42 21.69 -5.20
N VAL A 326 0.31 20.38 -5.28
CA VAL A 326 1.44 19.44 -5.09
C VAL A 326 1.65 18.47 -6.26
N ALA A 327 0.72 18.43 -7.23
CA ALA A 327 0.79 17.54 -8.39
C ALA A 327 -0.04 18.09 -9.56
N ARG A 328 0.27 17.65 -10.79
CA ARG A 328 -0.64 17.82 -11.93
C ARG A 328 -1.67 16.70 -11.94
N LEU A 329 -2.93 17.05 -11.75
CA LEU A 329 -4.06 16.12 -11.74
C LEU A 329 -4.82 16.21 -13.06
N THR A 330 -5.08 15.05 -13.69
CA THR A 330 -5.74 14.98 -15.01
C THR A 330 -6.92 14.00 -14.98
N PRO A 331 -7.90 14.13 -15.88
CA PRO A 331 -8.82 13.03 -16.16
C PRO A 331 -8.04 11.72 -16.46
N PRO A 332 -8.65 10.53 -16.22
CA PRO A 332 -8.00 9.25 -16.52
C PRO A 332 -8.06 8.94 -18.03
N GLU A 333 -7.45 9.81 -18.82
CA GLU A 333 -7.42 9.79 -20.29
C GLU A 333 -6.00 10.06 -20.79
N ALA A 334 -5.59 9.38 -21.87
CA ALA A 334 -4.24 9.44 -22.38
C ALA A 334 -3.82 10.85 -22.89
N ALA A 335 -4.74 11.59 -23.53
CA ALA A 335 -4.40 12.89 -24.09
C ALA A 335 -4.11 13.96 -23.02
N PRO A 336 -4.99 14.21 -22.01
CA PRO A 336 -4.69 15.15 -20.94
C PRO A 336 -3.51 14.70 -20.07
N PHE A 337 -3.31 13.38 -19.89
CA PHE A 337 -2.18 12.86 -19.14
C PHE A 337 -0.85 13.14 -19.86
N ALA A 338 -0.79 12.91 -21.17
CA ALA A 338 0.38 13.27 -22.00
C ALA A 338 0.65 14.78 -22.00
N ALA A 339 -0.40 15.62 -22.13
CA ALA A 339 -0.28 17.07 -22.09
C ALA A 339 0.26 17.58 -20.72
N ALA A 340 -0.16 16.98 -19.62
CA ALA A 340 0.35 17.33 -18.29
C ALA A 340 1.84 16.96 -18.13
N ILE A 341 2.26 15.81 -18.66
CA ILE A 341 3.68 15.43 -18.70
C ILE A 341 4.47 16.43 -19.55
N ALA A 342 4.02 16.70 -20.78
CA ALA A 342 4.66 17.65 -21.70
C ALA A 342 4.84 19.03 -21.04
N GLY A 343 3.79 19.56 -20.40
CA GLY A 343 3.86 20.85 -19.72
C GLY A 343 4.87 20.91 -18.58
N LEU A 344 5.15 19.80 -17.87
CA LEU A 344 6.21 19.74 -16.86
C LEU A 344 7.61 19.57 -17.46
N LEU A 345 7.71 18.99 -18.66
CA LEU A 345 8.98 18.92 -19.40
C LEU A 345 9.34 20.26 -20.05
N ASP A 346 8.33 21.02 -20.51
CA ASP A 346 8.48 22.35 -21.11
C ASP A 346 8.78 23.44 -20.06
N ASP A 347 8.25 23.28 -18.83
CA ASP A 347 8.46 24.20 -17.72
C ASP A 347 8.98 23.45 -16.47
N PRO A 348 10.28 23.11 -16.43
CA PRO A 348 10.88 22.46 -15.27
C PRO A 348 10.80 23.29 -13.98
N ALA A 349 10.73 24.63 -14.09
CA ALA A 349 10.65 25.51 -12.92
C ALA A 349 9.31 25.32 -12.19
N ALA A 350 8.19 25.34 -12.92
CA ALA A 350 6.88 25.02 -12.35
C ALA A 350 6.82 23.57 -11.80
N GLY A 351 7.54 22.63 -12.42
CA GLY A 351 7.70 21.27 -11.90
C GLY A 351 8.40 21.23 -10.54
N LEU A 352 9.49 21.98 -10.37
CA LEU A 352 10.24 22.06 -9.12
C LEU A 352 9.44 22.74 -8.00
N GLU A 353 8.62 23.75 -8.29
CA GLU A 353 7.72 24.36 -7.31
C GLU A 353 6.69 23.35 -6.77
N LEU A 354 6.05 22.58 -7.65
CA LEU A 354 5.14 21.52 -7.25
C LEU A 354 5.83 20.44 -6.40
N ALA A 355 7.04 20.04 -6.80
CA ALA A 355 7.82 19.04 -6.08
C ALA A 355 8.26 19.54 -4.70
N ALA A 356 8.62 20.81 -4.56
CA ALA A 356 8.92 21.42 -3.27
C ALA A 356 7.69 21.46 -2.34
N ALA A 357 6.52 21.82 -2.86
CA ALA A 357 5.27 21.80 -2.12
C ALA A 357 4.86 20.36 -1.73
N ALA A 358 5.06 19.39 -2.64
CA ALA A 358 4.82 17.97 -2.38
C ALA A 358 5.70 17.46 -1.23
N ARG A 359 6.98 17.82 -1.23
CA ARG A 359 7.91 17.45 -0.16
C ARG A 359 7.52 18.08 1.19
N ALA A 360 7.16 19.35 1.20
CA ALA A 360 6.68 20.02 2.41
C ALA A 360 5.42 19.34 2.99
N LEU A 361 4.48 18.93 2.13
CA LEU A 361 3.31 18.15 2.54
C LEU A 361 3.73 16.79 3.13
N SER A 362 4.67 16.11 2.48
CA SER A 362 5.19 14.82 2.96
C SER A 362 5.83 14.94 4.34
N ASP A 363 6.69 15.94 4.54
CA ASP A 363 7.38 16.14 5.80
C ASP A 363 6.38 16.51 6.93
N ALA A 364 5.35 17.28 6.63
CA ALA A 364 4.34 17.68 7.60
C ALA A 364 3.35 16.57 7.99
N ARG A 365 2.98 15.68 7.06
CA ARG A 365 1.87 14.73 7.26
C ARG A 365 2.24 13.26 7.15
N TYR A 366 3.28 12.93 6.38
CA TYR A 366 3.65 11.57 5.99
C TYR A 366 5.09 11.22 6.37
N SER A 367 5.68 11.95 7.32
CA SER A 367 7.00 11.65 7.84
C SER A 367 6.98 10.42 8.76
N ARG A 368 8.16 9.83 8.97
CA ARG A 368 8.32 8.72 9.92
C ARG A 368 7.91 9.10 11.34
N GLU A 369 8.23 10.31 11.75
CA GLU A 369 7.90 10.86 13.07
C GLU A 369 6.38 10.92 13.26
N VAL A 370 5.64 11.41 12.26
CA VAL A 370 4.16 11.44 12.29
C VAL A 370 3.60 10.04 12.35
N TYR A 371 4.14 9.11 11.55
CA TYR A 371 3.71 7.71 11.56
C TYR A 371 3.94 7.04 12.92
N LEU A 372 5.12 7.23 13.52
CA LEU A 372 5.45 6.72 14.86
C LEU A 372 4.54 7.34 15.92
N ALA A 373 4.31 8.65 15.89
CA ALA A 373 3.44 9.33 16.84
C ALA A 373 1.98 8.79 16.76
N ARG A 374 1.45 8.59 15.56
CA ARG A 374 0.10 8.03 15.34
C ARG A 374 0.04 6.56 15.78
N THR A 375 1.10 5.77 15.50
CA THR A 375 1.18 4.37 15.96
C THR A 375 1.25 4.31 17.49
N ALA A 376 2.02 5.17 18.13
CA ALA A 376 2.05 5.31 19.59
C ALA A 376 0.69 5.67 20.18
N GLU A 377 -0.07 6.54 19.51
CA GLU A 377 -1.45 6.88 19.92
C GLU A 377 -2.37 5.65 19.82
N ALA A 378 -2.28 4.86 18.76
CA ALA A 378 -3.03 3.62 18.64
C ALA A 378 -2.72 2.66 19.81
N CYS A 379 -1.42 2.51 20.13
CA CYS A 379 -0.99 1.68 21.27
C CYS A 379 -1.52 2.21 22.61
N ARG A 380 -1.48 3.53 22.84
CA ARG A 380 -2.03 4.13 24.06
C ARG A 380 -3.55 3.89 24.20
N ARG A 381 -4.31 4.11 23.12
CA ARG A 381 -5.77 3.84 23.11
C ARG A 381 -6.05 2.37 23.38
N LEU A 382 -5.27 1.47 22.79
CA LEU A 382 -5.39 0.03 22.98
C LEU A 382 -5.09 -0.36 24.44
N ALA A 383 -4.00 0.14 25.02
CA ALA A 383 -3.62 -0.11 26.41
C ALA A 383 -4.70 0.37 27.42
N ALA A 384 -5.32 1.52 27.15
CA ALA A 384 -6.42 2.04 27.99
C ALA A 384 -7.65 1.12 27.99
N ARG A 385 -7.83 0.26 26.98
CA ARG A 385 -8.92 -0.73 26.86
C ARG A 385 -8.54 -2.09 27.46
N GLY A 386 -7.28 -2.33 27.78
CA GLY A 386 -6.78 -3.55 28.39
C GLY A 386 -7.22 -3.71 29.87
N PRO A 387 -6.93 -4.86 30.48
CA PRO A 387 -7.31 -5.15 31.87
C PRO A 387 -6.80 -4.11 32.88
N ALA A 388 -5.54 -3.69 32.74
CA ALA A 388 -4.93 -2.67 33.60
C ALA A 388 -5.58 -1.27 33.42
N GLY A 389 -5.89 -0.87 32.18
CA GLY A 389 -6.55 0.39 31.88
C GLY A 389 -8.00 0.43 32.40
N ARG A 390 -8.73 -0.66 32.28
CA ARG A 390 -10.09 -0.82 32.85
C ARG A 390 -10.10 -0.75 34.37
N ALA A 391 -9.10 -1.35 35.01
CA ALA A 391 -8.94 -1.27 36.47
C ALA A 391 -8.67 0.16 36.94
N ALA A 392 -7.79 0.89 36.24
CA ALA A 392 -7.49 2.30 36.55
C ALA A 392 -8.73 3.22 36.37
N ALA A 393 -9.48 3.06 35.28
CA ALA A 393 -10.70 3.82 35.04
C ALA A 393 -11.79 3.55 36.09
N GLY A 394 -11.95 2.30 36.55
CA GLY A 394 -12.87 1.94 37.60
C GLY A 394 -12.49 2.46 38.99
N ALA A 395 -11.21 2.73 39.23
CA ALA A 395 -10.73 3.35 40.48
C ALA A 395 -10.98 4.85 40.57
N VAL A 396 -10.99 5.55 39.41
CA VAL A 396 -11.26 7.01 39.32
C VAL A 396 -12.78 7.31 39.37
N ALA A 397 -13.62 6.31 39.02
CA ALA A 397 -15.07 6.48 39.00
C ALA A 397 -15.75 6.11 40.38
N ARG A 398 -15.00 5.76 41.40
CA ARG A 398 -15.40 5.56 42.79
C ARG A 398 -14.85 6.67 43.66
#